data_4d835279c545dcb8de956bec7fca3df0
#
_entry.id   4d835279c545dcb8de956bec7fca3df0
#
_cell.length_a   1.000
_cell.length_b   1.000
_cell.length_c   1.000
_cell.angle_alpha   90.00
_cell.angle_beta   90.00
_cell.angle_gamma   90.00
#
_symmetry.space_group_name_H-M   'P 1'
#
loop_
_entity.id
_entity.type
_entity.pdbx_description
1 polymer ?
#
loop_
_entity_poly.entity_id
_entity_poly.type
_entity_poly.pdbx_seq_one_letter_code
_entity_poly.pdbx_strand_id
1 'polypeptide(L)'
;MEYYAKSRQKILTQGEIDKVKNELEDLIMNLEGEFTETDLKIIRNNISHLQDTEEEGQKTLKEHQNDIVKCAELFFEEYGEYFTEKEKCLVIEACRMHDWGKANLIFQGLVNSAQVKEQYSDIGRITQIPHGFLSAVTISRNEFKKLSELFSEADFRPFITAVYHHHDREDIYEGDEIQEYAAKYYAEQISEYLKKDIKKLYCSNQNKLLYRNNSYACETPIEPKMWEEYLLIKGLLNKFDYTVSAGYERAE
;
A
#
# COMPACT_ATOMS: atom_id res chain seq x y z
N MET A 1 -10.62 -11.24 -14.05
CA MET A 1 -10.87 -9.77 -13.89
C MET A 1 -9.53 -9.05 -13.91
N GLU A 2 -9.45 -7.84 -14.44
CA GLU A 2 -8.27 -7.00 -14.30
C GLU A 2 -8.39 -6.18 -13.00
N TYR A 3 -7.35 -6.25 -12.16
CA TYR A 3 -7.32 -5.58 -10.86
C TYR A 3 -6.47 -4.32 -10.93
N TYR A 4 -6.95 -3.21 -10.37
CA TYR A 4 -6.32 -1.91 -10.44
C TYR A 4 -5.78 -1.46 -9.08
N ALA A 5 -4.63 -0.79 -9.09
CA ALA A 5 -3.97 -0.27 -7.89
C ALA A 5 -4.57 1.06 -7.43
N LYS A 6 -5.04 1.88 -8.38
CA LYS A 6 -5.54 3.23 -8.15
C LYS A 6 -6.78 3.51 -9.01
N SER A 7 -7.61 4.46 -8.55
CA SER A 7 -8.64 5.04 -9.39
C SER A 7 -8.02 5.75 -10.59
N ARG A 8 -8.76 5.78 -11.70
CA ARG A 8 -8.39 6.62 -12.85
C ARG A 8 -8.29 8.07 -12.39
N GLN A 9 -7.16 8.71 -12.63
CA GLN A 9 -7.06 10.14 -12.37
C GLN A 9 -8.04 10.86 -13.28
N LYS A 10 -8.88 11.73 -12.70
CA LYS A 10 -9.73 12.59 -13.49
C LYS A 10 -8.83 13.64 -14.14
N ILE A 11 -8.76 13.63 -15.45
CA ILE A 11 -8.12 14.72 -16.18
C ILE A 11 -8.95 15.96 -15.92
N LEU A 12 -8.33 16.96 -15.31
CA LEU A 12 -8.98 18.26 -15.14
C LEU A 12 -8.97 18.96 -16.49
N THR A 13 -10.13 19.47 -16.91
CA THR A 13 -10.20 20.38 -18.05
C THR A 13 -9.46 21.68 -17.71
N GLN A 14 -8.98 22.41 -18.73
CA GLN A 14 -8.31 23.68 -18.51
C GLN A 14 -9.15 24.64 -17.64
N GLY A 15 -10.48 24.66 -17.81
CA GLY A 15 -11.37 25.47 -16.98
C GLY A 15 -11.43 25.04 -15.51
N GLU A 16 -11.32 23.73 -15.22
CA GLU A 16 -11.25 23.22 -13.85
C GLU A 16 -9.87 23.54 -13.21
N ILE A 17 -8.80 23.46 -14.00
CA ILE A 17 -7.44 23.87 -13.57
C ILE A 17 -7.43 25.36 -13.24
N ASP A 18 -7.95 26.21 -14.12
CA ASP A 18 -8.01 27.66 -13.92
C ASP A 18 -8.85 28.02 -12.68
N LYS A 19 -9.97 27.30 -12.46
CA LYS A 19 -10.79 27.47 -11.26
C LYS A 19 -10.01 27.12 -9.99
N VAL A 20 -9.33 25.98 -9.93
CA VAL A 20 -8.52 25.56 -8.78
C VAL A 20 -7.39 26.58 -8.52
N LYS A 21 -6.74 27.07 -9.58
CA LYS A 21 -5.70 28.10 -9.46
C LYS A 21 -6.24 29.39 -8.84
N ASN A 22 -7.37 29.86 -9.34
CA ASN A 22 -7.98 31.10 -8.82
C ASN A 22 -8.40 30.92 -7.36
N GLU A 23 -9.03 29.80 -6.99
CA GLU A 23 -9.40 29.50 -5.60
C GLU A 23 -8.19 29.43 -4.68
N LEU A 24 -7.05 28.89 -5.14
CA LEU A 24 -5.80 28.83 -4.37
C LEU A 24 -5.13 30.19 -4.26
N GLU A 25 -5.09 31.00 -5.30
CA GLU A 25 -4.58 32.39 -5.26
C GLU A 25 -5.43 33.26 -4.32
N ASP A 26 -6.75 33.14 -4.35
CA ASP A 26 -7.66 33.81 -3.42
C ASP A 26 -7.42 33.34 -1.97
N LEU A 27 -7.18 32.05 -1.76
CA LEU A 27 -6.85 31.51 -0.43
C LEU A 27 -5.50 32.07 0.07
N ILE A 28 -4.48 32.10 -0.77
CA ILE A 28 -3.17 32.69 -0.47
C ILE A 28 -3.30 34.15 -0.08
N MET A 29 -4.06 34.95 -0.85
CA MET A 29 -4.30 36.38 -0.54
C MET A 29 -5.03 36.58 0.79
N ASN A 30 -5.99 35.73 1.12
CA ASN A 30 -6.75 35.81 2.36
C ASN A 30 -5.95 35.36 3.60
N LEU A 31 -4.86 34.61 3.41
CA LEU A 31 -3.99 34.08 4.46
C LEU A 31 -2.62 34.79 4.47
N GLU A 32 -2.51 36.02 3.89
CA GLU A 32 -1.29 36.80 3.89
C GLU A 32 -0.79 37.02 5.35
N GLY A 33 0.39 36.47 5.63
CA GLY A 33 1.03 36.52 6.94
C GLY A 33 1.08 35.17 7.69
N GLU A 34 0.34 34.13 7.25
CA GLU A 34 0.40 32.80 7.84
C GLU A 34 1.38 31.87 7.10
N PHE A 35 1.76 32.19 5.85
CA PHE A 35 2.71 31.42 5.05
C PHE A 35 4.03 32.14 4.89
N THR A 36 5.13 31.39 4.95
CA THR A 36 6.45 31.91 4.59
C THR A 36 6.59 32.01 3.05
N GLU A 37 7.54 32.84 2.56
CA GLU A 37 7.87 32.90 1.13
C GLU A 37 8.22 31.50 0.54
N THR A 38 8.82 30.64 1.37
CA THR A 38 9.16 29.26 0.98
C THR A 38 7.91 28.42 0.80
N ASP A 39 6.92 28.53 1.69
CA ASP A 39 5.66 27.82 1.58
C ASP A 39 4.89 28.25 0.33
N LEU A 40 4.82 29.55 0.07
CA LEU A 40 4.17 30.09 -1.12
C LEU A 40 4.85 29.63 -2.41
N LYS A 41 6.18 29.51 -2.41
CA LYS A 41 6.93 28.99 -3.55
C LYS A 41 6.63 27.51 -3.80
N ILE A 42 6.53 26.69 -2.75
CA ILE A 42 6.17 25.27 -2.83
C ILE A 42 4.74 25.12 -3.36
N ILE A 43 3.79 25.89 -2.82
CA ILE A 43 2.39 25.84 -3.26
C ILE A 43 2.27 26.22 -4.74
N ARG A 44 2.90 27.33 -5.17
CA ARG A 44 2.88 27.76 -6.57
C ARG A 44 3.57 26.78 -7.51
N ASN A 45 4.63 26.13 -7.07
CA ASN A 45 5.29 25.09 -7.85
C ASN A 45 4.38 23.87 -8.03
N ASN A 46 3.70 23.43 -6.97
CA ASN A 46 2.74 22.32 -7.03
C ASN A 46 1.53 22.66 -7.93
N ILE A 47 1.07 23.92 -7.93
CA ILE A 47 0.00 24.39 -8.84
C ILE A 47 0.46 24.34 -10.29
N SER A 48 1.72 24.67 -10.60
CA SER A 48 2.25 24.61 -11.97
C SER A 48 2.29 23.17 -12.49
N HIS A 49 2.58 22.19 -11.65
CA HIS A 49 2.59 20.77 -12.01
C HIS A 49 1.19 20.18 -12.28
N LEU A 50 0.10 20.83 -11.86
CA LEU A 50 -1.27 20.43 -12.26
C LEU A 50 -1.52 20.58 -13.78
N GLN A 51 -0.64 21.25 -14.51
CA GLN A 51 -0.74 21.44 -15.96
C GLN A 51 -0.06 20.36 -16.80
N ASP A 52 0.90 19.63 -16.20
CA ASP A 52 1.78 18.69 -16.92
C ASP A 52 1.38 17.22 -16.74
N THR A 53 0.23 16.92 -16.13
CA THR A 53 -0.24 15.53 -16.04
C THR A 53 -0.77 15.08 -17.39
N GLU A 54 0.11 14.48 -18.21
CA GLU A 54 -0.31 13.59 -19.29
C GLU A 54 -1.30 12.54 -18.77
N GLU A 55 -2.19 12.06 -19.66
CA GLU A 55 -3.13 10.97 -19.37
C GLU A 55 -2.37 9.71 -18.92
N GLU A 56 -2.01 9.62 -17.66
CA GLU A 56 -1.62 8.32 -17.11
C GLU A 56 -2.85 7.42 -17.10
N GLY A 57 -2.80 6.38 -17.91
CA GLY A 57 -3.78 5.31 -17.91
C GLY A 57 -3.95 4.72 -16.51
N GLN A 58 -5.10 4.16 -16.22
CA GLN A 58 -5.32 3.48 -14.95
C GLN A 58 -4.30 2.34 -14.79
N LYS A 59 -3.43 2.40 -13.77
CA LYS A 59 -2.38 1.43 -13.52
C LYS A 59 -2.97 0.16 -12.89
N THR A 60 -2.70 -0.99 -13.48
CA THR A 60 -3.11 -2.27 -12.89
C THR A 60 -2.33 -2.55 -11.60
N LEU A 61 -2.92 -3.36 -10.72
CA LEU A 61 -2.27 -3.80 -9.48
C LEU A 61 -0.95 -4.53 -9.77
N LYS A 62 -0.90 -5.29 -10.86
CA LYS A 62 0.30 -6.04 -11.25
C LYS A 62 1.42 -5.12 -11.75
N GLU A 63 1.10 -4.12 -12.56
CA GLU A 63 2.06 -3.12 -13.01
C GLU A 63 2.61 -2.32 -11.82
N HIS A 64 1.73 -1.83 -10.95
CA HIS A 64 2.14 -1.11 -9.75
C HIS A 64 3.11 -1.91 -8.89
N GLN A 65 2.80 -3.17 -8.59
CA GLN A 65 3.69 -4.05 -7.83
C GLN A 65 5.05 -4.28 -8.53
N ASN A 66 5.03 -4.51 -9.84
CA ASN A 66 6.26 -4.71 -10.60
C ASN A 66 7.14 -3.45 -10.56
N ASP A 67 6.55 -2.25 -10.68
CA ASP A 67 7.29 -1.00 -10.65
C ASP A 67 7.90 -0.73 -9.26
N ILE A 68 7.17 -1.05 -8.17
CA ILE A 68 7.71 -0.94 -6.81
C ILE A 68 8.88 -1.89 -6.61
N VAL A 69 8.76 -3.13 -7.08
CA VAL A 69 9.86 -4.10 -7.00
C VAL A 69 11.06 -3.61 -7.81
N LYS A 70 10.85 -3.13 -9.04
CA LYS A 70 11.92 -2.56 -9.88
C LYS A 70 12.58 -1.36 -9.21
N CYS A 71 11.80 -0.47 -8.58
CA CYS A 71 12.33 0.67 -7.82
C CYS A 71 13.22 0.21 -6.66
N ALA A 72 12.80 -0.85 -5.93
CA ALA A 72 13.58 -1.44 -4.86
C ALA A 72 14.88 -2.10 -5.38
N GLU A 73 14.82 -2.83 -6.47
CA GLU A 73 15.99 -3.45 -7.10
C GLU A 73 17.00 -2.39 -7.55
N LEU A 74 16.58 -1.32 -8.22
CA LEU A 74 17.46 -0.21 -8.61
C LEU A 74 18.08 0.50 -7.41
N PHE A 75 17.33 0.67 -6.33
CA PHE A 75 17.87 1.21 -5.08
C PHE A 75 18.95 0.32 -4.48
N PHE A 76 18.74 -0.99 -4.47
CA PHE A 76 19.74 -1.93 -3.94
C PHE A 76 20.93 -2.17 -4.89
N GLU A 77 20.81 -1.91 -6.19
CA GLU A 77 21.96 -1.85 -7.09
C GLU A 77 22.91 -0.70 -6.70
N GLU A 78 22.37 0.42 -6.26
CA GLU A 78 23.15 1.63 -5.93
C GLU A 78 23.62 1.63 -4.47
N TYR A 79 22.74 1.24 -3.53
CA TYR A 79 23.01 1.33 -2.08
C TYR A 79 23.12 -0.03 -1.39
N GLY A 80 23.15 -1.12 -2.16
CA GLY A 80 23.06 -2.47 -1.61
C GLY A 80 24.22 -2.90 -0.71
N GLU A 81 25.35 -2.20 -0.75
CA GLU A 81 26.50 -2.47 0.15
C GLU A 81 26.18 -2.19 1.62
N TYR A 82 25.16 -1.35 1.91
CA TYR A 82 24.72 -1.02 3.27
C TYR A 82 23.72 -2.02 3.85
N PHE A 83 23.30 -3.02 3.09
CA PHE A 83 22.24 -3.97 3.45
C PHE A 83 22.73 -5.41 3.30
N THR A 84 22.29 -6.27 4.21
CA THR A 84 22.48 -7.71 4.07
C THR A 84 21.56 -8.27 2.99
N GLU A 85 21.93 -9.40 2.38
CA GLU A 85 21.07 -10.06 1.39
C GLU A 85 19.70 -10.45 1.96
N LYS A 86 19.64 -10.79 3.25
CA LYS A 86 18.36 -11.06 3.94
C LYS A 86 17.46 -9.82 3.97
N GLU A 87 18.00 -8.66 4.32
CA GLU A 87 17.26 -7.40 4.39
C GLU A 87 16.73 -6.99 3.01
N LYS A 88 17.56 -7.08 1.97
CA LYS A 88 17.14 -6.84 0.58
C LYS A 88 15.97 -7.74 0.19
N CYS A 89 16.10 -9.04 0.43
CA CYS A 89 15.05 -10.00 0.13
C CYS A 89 13.75 -9.70 0.90
N LEU A 90 13.83 -9.38 2.19
CA LEU A 90 12.65 -9.04 3.01
C LEU A 90 11.91 -7.83 2.46
N VAL A 91 12.63 -6.78 2.09
CA VAL A 91 12.03 -5.57 1.52
C VAL A 91 11.40 -5.84 0.16
N ILE A 92 12.10 -6.55 -0.73
CA ILE A 92 11.57 -6.89 -2.06
C ILE A 92 10.29 -7.74 -1.95
N GLU A 93 10.26 -8.73 -1.05
CA GLU A 93 9.06 -9.54 -0.84
C GLU A 93 7.91 -8.73 -0.20
N ALA A 94 8.22 -7.79 0.70
CA ALA A 94 7.21 -6.86 1.21
C ALA A 94 6.63 -5.99 0.08
N CYS A 95 7.46 -5.48 -0.83
CA CYS A 95 7.02 -4.75 -2.03
C CYS A 95 6.09 -5.59 -2.93
N ARG A 96 6.32 -6.90 -3.04
CA ARG A 96 5.46 -7.80 -3.81
C ARG A 96 4.11 -8.07 -3.16
N MET A 97 4.01 -8.02 -1.84
CA MET A 97 2.86 -8.55 -1.09
C MET A 97 1.99 -7.50 -0.43
N HIS A 98 2.49 -6.27 -0.20
CA HIS A 98 1.81 -5.28 0.62
C HIS A 98 0.41 -4.92 0.12
N ASP A 99 0.21 -4.95 -1.17
CA ASP A 99 -1.01 -4.53 -1.87
C ASP A 99 -1.94 -5.68 -2.31
N TRP A 100 -1.66 -6.93 -1.94
CA TRP A 100 -2.52 -8.07 -2.31
C TRP A 100 -3.97 -7.86 -1.90
N GLY A 101 -4.20 -7.21 -0.78
CA GLY A 101 -5.53 -6.88 -0.29
C GLY A 101 -6.33 -5.95 -1.20
N LYS A 102 -5.69 -5.22 -2.13
CA LYS A 102 -6.39 -4.41 -3.13
C LYS A 102 -7.17 -5.25 -4.16
N ALA A 103 -6.89 -6.55 -4.27
CA ALA A 103 -7.69 -7.44 -5.13
C ALA A 103 -9.14 -7.65 -4.64
N ASN A 104 -9.53 -7.16 -3.45
CA ASN A 104 -10.90 -7.29 -2.97
C ASN A 104 -11.90 -6.46 -3.78
N LEU A 105 -13.13 -6.97 -3.94
CA LEU A 105 -14.18 -6.35 -4.76
C LEU A 105 -14.59 -4.96 -4.26
N ILE A 106 -14.54 -4.73 -2.94
CA ILE A 106 -14.94 -3.44 -2.38
C ILE A 106 -13.95 -2.36 -2.79
N PHE A 107 -12.64 -2.62 -2.71
CA PHE A 107 -11.61 -1.72 -3.20
C PHE A 107 -11.73 -1.53 -4.72
N GLN A 108 -11.90 -2.62 -5.49
CA GLN A 108 -12.04 -2.55 -6.93
C GLN A 108 -13.30 -1.77 -7.34
N GLY A 109 -14.36 -1.84 -6.56
CA GLY A 109 -15.56 -1.00 -6.75
C GLY A 109 -15.30 0.49 -6.59
N LEU A 110 -14.32 0.90 -5.79
CA LEU A 110 -13.93 2.29 -5.62
C LEU A 110 -13.06 2.79 -6.79
N VAL A 111 -12.14 1.97 -7.26
CA VAL A 111 -11.15 2.36 -8.28
C VAL A 111 -11.61 2.06 -9.71
N ASN A 112 -12.44 1.05 -9.91
CA ASN A 112 -12.98 0.61 -11.22
C ASN A 112 -14.50 0.48 -11.18
N SER A 113 -15.17 1.56 -10.82
CA SER A 113 -16.59 1.57 -10.47
C SER A 113 -17.55 1.07 -11.57
N ALA A 114 -17.22 1.24 -12.85
CA ALA A 114 -18.12 0.84 -13.93
C ALA A 114 -18.24 -0.70 -14.05
N GLN A 115 -17.09 -1.38 -14.09
CA GLN A 115 -17.03 -2.83 -14.29
C GLN A 115 -17.54 -3.64 -13.10
N VAL A 116 -17.30 -3.14 -11.89
CA VAL A 116 -17.69 -3.83 -10.65
C VAL A 116 -19.12 -3.53 -10.24
N LYS A 117 -19.62 -2.32 -10.48
CA LYS A 117 -21.02 -1.96 -10.20
C LYS A 117 -22.04 -2.72 -11.06
N GLU A 118 -21.68 -3.10 -12.27
CA GLU A 118 -22.54 -3.97 -13.11
C GLU A 118 -22.75 -5.35 -12.48
N GLN A 119 -21.77 -5.88 -11.77
CA GLN A 119 -21.83 -7.19 -11.13
C GLN A 119 -22.36 -7.18 -9.69
N TYR A 120 -22.15 -6.08 -8.95
CA TYR A 120 -22.40 -6.02 -7.51
C TYR A 120 -23.01 -4.68 -7.10
N SER A 121 -24.34 -4.59 -7.12
CA SER A 121 -25.11 -3.35 -6.87
C SER A 121 -24.93 -2.76 -5.45
N ASP A 122 -24.56 -3.59 -4.47
CA ASP A 122 -24.53 -3.20 -3.05
C ASP A 122 -23.14 -2.82 -2.51
N ILE A 123 -22.09 -2.91 -3.36
CA ILE A 123 -20.69 -2.69 -2.96
C ILE A 123 -20.46 -1.32 -2.30
N GLY A 124 -21.09 -0.27 -2.79
CA GLY A 124 -20.91 1.09 -2.26
C GLY A 124 -21.45 1.33 -0.84
N ARG A 125 -22.11 0.34 -0.24
CA ARG A 125 -22.66 0.40 1.13
C ARG A 125 -21.87 -0.38 2.16
N ILE A 126 -20.82 -1.11 1.74
CA ILE A 126 -20.08 -2.03 2.59
C ILE A 126 -18.81 -1.35 3.06
N THR A 127 -18.55 -1.42 4.36
CA THR A 127 -17.30 -0.91 4.94
C THR A 127 -16.13 -1.71 4.40
N GLN A 128 -15.15 -1.01 3.84
CA GLN A 128 -13.94 -1.63 3.33
C GLN A 128 -13.02 -2.06 4.47
N ILE A 129 -12.60 -3.31 4.47
CA ILE A 129 -11.46 -3.75 5.29
C ILE A 129 -10.16 -3.22 4.65
N PRO A 130 -9.25 -2.59 5.42
CA PRO A 130 -7.99 -2.07 4.91
C PRO A 130 -7.19 -3.14 4.17
N HIS A 131 -6.68 -2.79 3.00
CA HIS A 131 -5.97 -3.76 2.16
C HIS A 131 -4.65 -4.25 2.77
N GLY A 132 -3.96 -3.44 3.57
CA GLY A 132 -2.77 -3.88 4.33
C GLY A 132 -3.10 -5.04 5.27
N PHE A 133 -4.25 -4.96 5.96
CA PHE A 133 -4.75 -6.06 6.77
C PHE A 133 -5.02 -7.32 5.92
N LEU A 134 -5.78 -7.20 4.83
CA LEU A 134 -6.09 -8.32 3.94
C LEU A 134 -4.82 -8.94 3.36
N SER A 135 -3.83 -8.12 3.00
CA SER A 135 -2.52 -8.60 2.55
C SER A 135 -1.84 -9.43 3.62
N ALA A 136 -1.73 -8.93 4.84
CA ALA A 136 -1.05 -9.61 5.94
C ALA A 136 -1.70 -10.95 6.32
N VAL A 137 -3.06 -11.04 6.31
CA VAL A 137 -3.76 -12.30 6.62
C VAL A 137 -3.76 -13.30 5.47
N THR A 138 -3.40 -12.88 4.27
CA THR A 138 -3.20 -13.77 3.12
C THR A 138 -1.86 -14.51 3.18
N ILE A 139 -0.85 -13.94 3.84
CA ILE A 139 0.50 -14.48 3.89
C ILE A 139 0.58 -15.66 4.87
N SER A 140 0.83 -16.84 4.33
CA SER A 140 1.09 -18.03 5.13
C SER A 140 2.50 -18.01 5.70
N ARG A 141 2.65 -18.32 7.01
CA ARG A 141 3.97 -18.47 7.64
C ARG A 141 4.84 -19.53 6.96
N ASN A 142 4.23 -20.62 6.52
CA ASN A 142 4.94 -21.69 5.83
C ASN A 142 5.41 -21.28 4.42
N GLU A 143 4.63 -20.44 3.74
CA GLU A 143 5.00 -19.90 2.44
C GLU A 143 6.07 -18.83 2.57
N PHE A 144 5.96 -17.94 3.56
CA PHE A 144 6.99 -16.97 3.87
C PHE A 144 8.37 -17.64 4.01
N LYS A 145 8.46 -18.74 4.78
CA LYS A 145 9.73 -19.48 4.95
C LYS A 145 10.28 -20.07 3.64
N LYS A 146 9.44 -20.28 2.63
CA LYS A 146 9.85 -20.81 1.32
C LYS A 146 10.28 -19.73 0.33
N LEU A 147 10.05 -18.45 0.63
CA LEU A 147 10.43 -17.35 -0.24
C LEU A 147 11.95 -17.20 -0.33
N SER A 148 12.66 -17.49 0.75
CA SER A 148 14.12 -17.46 0.79
C SER A 148 14.65 -18.40 1.89
N GLU A 149 15.77 -19.08 1.62
CA GLU A 149 16.49 -19.86 2.62
C GLU A 149 17.11 -18.96 3.73
N LEU A 150 17.21 -17.66 3.47
CA LEU A 150 17.71 -16.67 4.43
C LEU A 150 16.66 -16.32 5.50
N PHE A 151 15.38 -16.68 5.30
CA PHE A 151 14.30 -16.28 6.20
C PHE A 151 14.13 -17.27 7.35
N SER A 152 14.13 -16.74 8.55
CA SER A 152 13.84 -17.46 9.79
C SER A 152 12.39 -17.23 10.23
N GLU A 153 11.98 -17.96 11.26
CA GLU A 153 10.67 -17.76 11.89
C GLU A 153 10.55 -16.41 12.60
N ALA A 154 11.67 -15.88 13.10
CA ALA A 154 11.72 -14.59 13.78
C ALA A 154 11.43 -13.43 12.82
N ASP A 155 11.84 -13.54 11.56
CA ASP A 155 11.67 -12.51 10.54
C ASP A 155 10.19 -12.32 10.11
N PHE A 156 9.34 -13.34 10.35
CA PHE A 156 7.94 -13.29 9.96
C PHE A 156 7.15 -12.18 10.67
N ARG A 157 7.41 -11.94 11.95
CA ARG A 157 6.69 -10.91 12.72
C ARG A 157 6.97 -9.49 12.24
N PRO A 158 8.23 -9.04 12.13
CA PRO A 158 8.53 -7.72 11.56
C PRO A 158 8.00 -7.57 10.14
N PHE A 159 8.11 -8.61 9.31
CA PHE A 159 7.63 -8.61 7.94
C PHE A 159 6.12 -8.38 7.83
N ILE A 160 5.29 -9.20 8.49
CA ILE A 160 3.83 -9.04 8.42
C ILE A 160 3.36 -7.75 9.09
N THR A 161 4.09 -7.26 10.11
CA THR A 161 3.78 -5.98 10.74
C THR A 161 4.01 -4.82 9.75
N ALA A 162 5.09 -4.86 8.97
CA ALA A 162 5.36 -3.86 7.96
C ALA A 162 4.29 -3.88 6.85
N VAL A 163 3.92 -5.06 6.35
CA VAL A 163 2.84 -5.21 5.36
C VAL A 163 1.49 -4.74 5.91
N TYR A 164 1.16 -5.06 7.15
CA TYR A 164 -0.09 -4.65 7.79
C TYR A 164 -0.19 -3.13 7.93
N HIS A 165 0.86 -2.49 8.44
CA HIS A 165 0.90 -1.08 8.79
C HIS A 165 1.54 -0.16 7.74
N HIS A 166 1.65 -0.58 6.48
CA HIS A 166 2.28 0.28 5.47
C HIS A 166 1.51 1.59 5.24
N HIS A 167 0.21 1.65 5.55
CA HIS A 167 -0.61 2.88 5.52
C HIS A 167 -1.07 3.38 6.89
N ASP A 168 -0.47 2.94 7.99
CA ASP A 168 -0.76 3.38 9.37
C ASP A 168 -2.25 3.41 9.76
N ARG A 169 -3.08 2.55 9.17
CA ARG A 169 -4.50 2.40 9.53
C ARG A 169 -4.64 1.33 10.59
N GLU A 170 -5.16 1.72 11.74
CA GLU A 170 -5.30 0.86 12.91
C GLU A 170 -6.76 0.47 13.16
N ASP A 171 -7.25 -0.51 12.41
CA ASP A 171 -8.54 -1.10 12.68
C ASP A 171 -8.38 -2.53 13.26
N ILE A 172 -9.19 -2.87 14.24
CA ILE A 172 -9.26 -4.22 14.77
C ILE A 172 -10.48 -4.89 14.15
N TYR A 173 -10.27 -6.07 13.58
CA TYR A 173 -11.32 -6.88 13.02
C TYR A 173 -11.40 -8.22 13.75
N GLU A 174 -12.62 -8.65 14.09
CA GLU A 174 -12.85 -9.99 14.64
C GLU A 174 -12.64 -11.06 13.56
N GLY A 175 -12.18 -12.23 13.97
CA GLY A 175 -11.86 -13.32 13.04
C GLY A 175 -13.04 -13.74 12.17
N ASP A 176 -14.24 -13.75 12.74
CA ASP A 176 -15.47 -14.15 12.04
C ASP A 176 -15.90 -13.12 11.00
N GLU A 177 -15.81 -11.82 11.34
CA GLU A 177 -16.09 -10.71 10.39
C GLU A 177 -15.18 -10.75 9.19
N ILE A 178 -13.90 -11.04 9.41
CA ILE A 178 -12.93 -11.16 8.33
C ILE A 178 -13.23 -12.36 7.43
N GLN A 179 -13.57 -13.49 8.03
CA GLN A 179 -13.85 -14.70 7.26
C GLN A 179 -15.11 -14.52 6.41
N GLU A 180 -16.15 -13.88 6.94
CA GLU A 180 -17.36 -13.58 6.18
C GLU A 180 -17.07 -12.58 5.02
N TYR A 181 -16.38 -11.49 5.34
CA TYR A 181 -15.97 -10.50 4.33
C TYR A 181 -15.12 -11.16 3.23
N ALA A 182 -14.12 -11.92 3.64
CA ALA A 182 -13.19 -12.56 2.73
C ALA A 182 -13.87 -13.60 1.85
N ALA A 183 -14.74 -14.42 2.40
CA ALA A 183 -15.49 -15.43 1.63
C ALA A 183 -16.35 -14.77 0.54
N LYS A 184 -16.89 -13.59 0.81
CA LYS A 184 -17.81 -12.90 -0.10
C LYS A 184 -17.11 -11.97 -1.10
N TYR A 185 -16.04 -11.32 -0.71
CA TYR A 185 -15.48 -10.19 -1.47
C TYR A 185 -13.99 -10.30 -1.82
N TYR A 186 -13.29 -11.32 -1.32
CA TYR A 186 -11.83 -11.36 -1.44
C TYR A 186 -11.23 -12.71 -1.86
N ALA A 187 -11.70 -13.83 -1.31
CA ALA A 187 -11.02 -15.13 -1.47
C ALA A 187 -10.91 -15.59 -2.94
N GLU A 188 -11.97 -15.43 -3.72
CA GLU A 188 -11.97 -15.77 -5.13
C GLU A 188 -11.03 -14.83 -5.91
N GLN A 189 -11.12 -13.52 -5.66
CA GLN A 189 -10.36 -12.50 -6.35
C GLN A 189 -8.86 -12.62 -6.11
N ILE A 190 -8.45 -12.84 -4.86
CA ILE A 190 -7.03 -13.04 -4.55
C ILE A 190 -6.51 -14.37 -5.11
N SER A 191 -7.34 -15.41 -5.15
CA SER A 191 -6.98 -16.69 -5.77
C SER A 191 -6.76 -16.53 -7.27
N GLU A 192 -7.64 -15.82 -7.97
CA GLU A 192 -7.51 -15.49 -9.39
C GLU A 192 -6.27 -14.63 -9.64
N TYR A 193 -6.07 -13.58 -8.84
CA TYR A 193 -4.94 -12.68 -8.98
C TYR A 193 -3.59 -13.39 -8.81
N LEU A 194 -3.45 -14.23 -7.78
CA LEU A 194 -2.23 -14.98 -7.50
C LEU A 194 -2.10 -16.25 -8.33
N LYS A 195 -3.13 -16.60 -9.12
CA LYS A 195 -3.24 -17.89 -9.86
C LYS A 195 -3.01 -19.09 -8.95
N LYS A 196 -3.56 -19.02 -7.73
CA LYS A 196 -3.37 -19.98 -6.67
C LYS A 196 -4.63 -20.09 -5.82
N ASP A 197 -5.07 -21.30 -5.51
CA ASP A 197 -6.22 -21.54 -4.64
C ASP A 197 -5.91 -21.12 -3.18
N ILE A 198 -6.44 -20.00 -2.75
CA ILE A 198 -6.32 -19.47 -1.38
C ILE A 198 -7.48 -20.02 -0.56
N LYS A 199 -7.28 -21.20 0.02
CA LYS A 199 -8.30 -21.91 0.80
C LYS A 199 -8.56 -21.32 2.19
N LYS A 200 -7.61 -20.53 2.72
CA LYS A 200 -7.66 -20.05 4.10
C LYS A 200 -6.94 -18.74 4.24
N LEU A 201 -7.56 -17.81 4.97
CA LEU A 201 -6.90 -16.62 5.49
C LEU A 201 -6.35 -16.89 6.90
N TYR A 202 -5.18 -16.34 7.18
CA TYR A 202 -4.44 -16.53 8.42
C TYR A 202 -4.75 -15.38 9.40
N CYS A 203 -6.01 -15.27 9.85
CA CYS A 203 -6.44 -14.19 10.76
C CYS A 203 -5.61 -14.16 12.06
N SER A 204 -5.08 -15.31 12.50
CA SER A 204 -4.14 -15.37 13.63
C SER A 204 -2.83 -14.58 13.45
N ASN A 205 -2.53 -14.13 12.21
CA ASN A 205 -1.37 -13.25 11.98
C ASN A 205 -1.50 -11.93 12.74
N GLN A 206 -2.72 -11.44 13.01
CA GLN A 206 -2.95 -10.26 13.85
C GLN A 206 -2.29 -10.40 15.24
N ASN A 207 -2.29 -11.60 15.80
CA ASN A 207 -1.69 -11.89 17.11
C ASN A 207 -0.15 -12.01 17.04
N LYS A 208 0.41 -11.92 15.83
CA LYS A 208 1.88 -11.96 15.58
C LYS A 208 2.47 -10.59 15.31
N LEU A 209 1.64 -9.56 15.11
CA LEU A 209 2.13 -8.20 14.90
C LEU A 209 2.99 -7.74 16.10
N LEU A 210 3.98 -6.89 15.85
CA LEU A 210 4.80 -6.31 16.91
C LEU A 210 3.99 -5.34 17.77
N TYR A 211 3.06 -4.64 17.16
CA TYR A 211 2.12 -3.77 17.86
C TYR A 211 0.76 -3.75 17.16
N ARG A 212 -0.24 -3.29 17.90
CA ARG A 212 -1.62 -3.11 17.44
C ARG A 212 -2.24 -1.96 18.23
N ASN A 213 -2.92 -1.01 17.58
CA ASN A 213 -3.57 0.14 18.22
C ASN A 213 -2.64 0.91 19.18
N ASN A 214 -1.44 1.25 18.73
CA ASN A 214 -0.42 1.93 19.55
C ASN A 214 -0.02 1.18 20.83
N SER A 215 -0.36 -0.11 20.94
CA SER A 215 0.03 -0.99 22.04
C SER A 215 0.78 -2.21 21.52
N TYR A 216 1.58 -2.83 22.37
CA TYR A 216 2.24 -4.07 22.01
C TYR A 216 1.21 -5.17 21.78
N ALA A 217 1.25 -5.84 20.63
CA ALA A 217 0.33 -6.92 20.27
C ALA A 217 0.64 -8.24 21.01
N CYS A 218 1.73 -8.31 21.76
CA CYS A 218 2.23 -9.52 22.35
C CYS A 218 2.63 -9.30 23.81
N GLU A 219 2.28 -10.25 24.67
CA GLU A 219 2.68 -10.29 26.09
C GLU A 219 4.18 -10.60 26.28
N THR A 220 4.83 -11.17 25.26
CA THR A 220 6.26 -11.46 25.30
C THR A 220 7.09 -10.25 24.92
N PRO A 221 8.19 -9.97 25.62
CA PRO A 221 9.11 -8.90 25.25
C PRO A 221 9.54 -9.04 23.76
N ILE A 222 9.51 -7.93 23.07
CA ILE A 222 9.94 -7.88 21.66
C ILE A 222 11.42 -7.52 21.64
N GLU A 223 12.22 -8.33 20.98
CA GLU A 223 13.64 -8.07 20.83
C GLU A 223 13.87 -6.80 20.00
N PRO A 224 14.83 -5.92 20.41
CA PRO A 224 15.15 -4.70 19.66
C PRO A 224 15.38 -4.93 18.18
N LYS A 225 16.03 -6.04 17.82
CA LYS A 225 16.31 -6.43 16.44
C LYS A 225 15.05 -6.59 15.59
N MET A 226 13.95 -7.06 16.17
CA MET A 226 12.67 -7.17 15.42
C MET A 226 12.09 -5.79 15.10
N TRP A 227 12.29 -4.80 16.00
CA TRP A 227 11.89 -3.42 15.72
C TRP A 227 12.75 -2.78 14.63
N GLU A 228 14.05 -2.99 14.67
CA GLU A 228 14.99 -2.51 13.64
C GLU A 228 14.59 -3.06 12.27
N GLU A 229 14.35 -4.36 12.19
CA GLU A 229 13.95 -5.04 10.96
C GLU A 229 12.59 -4.56 10.45
N TYR A 230 11.60 -4.38 11.34
CA TYR A 230 10.31 -3.79 10.99
C TYR A 230 10.44 -2.38 10.44
N LEU A 231 11.19 -1.50 11.13
CA LEU A 231 11.38 -0.11 10.71
C LEU A 231 12.09 -0.04 9.36
N LEU A 232 13.07 -0.90 9.13
CA LEU A 232 13.76 -1.01 7.85
C LEU A 232 12.79 -1.41 6.73
N ILE A 233 12.05 -2.52 6.92
CA ILE A 233 11.12 -3.02 5.90
C ILE A 233 10.04 -1.97 5.61
N LYS A 234 9.37 -1.43 6.65
CA LYS A 234 8.29 -0.45 6.49
C LYS A 234 8.81 0.84 5.85
N GLY A 235 9.96 1.34 6.31
CA GLY A 235 10.54 2.58 5.82
C GLY A 235 10.87 2.51 4.32
N LEU A 236 11.52 1.45 3.89
CA LEU A 236 11.87 1.25 2.49
C LEU A 236 10.64 0.92 1.63
N LEU A 237 9.73 0.07 2.12
CA LEU A 237 8.47 -0.21 1.43
C LEU A 237 7.69 1.08 1.14
N ASN A 238 7.49 1.93 2.16
CA ASN A 238 6.79 3.20 2.00
C ASN A 238 7.54 4.15 1.05
N LYS A 239 8.87 4.21 1.16
CA LYS A 239 9.69 5.02 0.25
C LYS A 239 9.44 4.62 -1.20
N PHE A 240 9.48 3.33 -1.52
CA PHE A 240 9.31 2.85 -2.89
C PHE A 240 7.86 2.99 -3.38
N ASP A 241 6.87 2.68 -2.54
CA ASP A 241 5.46 2.86 -2.90
C ASP A 241 5.14 4.32 -3.19
N TYR A 242 5.58 5.27 -2.35
CA TYR A 242 5.38 6.70 -2.60
C TYR A 242 6.13 7.18 -3.84
N THR A 243 7.36 6.73 -4.07
CA THR A 243 8.15 7.07 -5.25
C THR A 243 7.43 6.68 -6.53
N VAL A 244 7.03 5.41 -6.64
CA VAL A 244 6.29 4.88 -7.80
C VAL A 244 4.91 5.51 -7.92
N SER A 245 4.25 5.78 -6.78
CA SER A 245 2.95 6.45 -6.74
C SER A 245 3.00 7.89 -7.20
N ALA A 246 4.15 8.55 -7.08
CA ALA A 246 4.42 9.89 -7.59
C ALA A 246 4.92 9.91 -9.05
N GLY A 247 5.01 8.74 -9.70
CA GLY A 247 5.43 8.63 -11.10
C GLY A 247 6.95 8.55 -11.30
N TYR A 248 7.74 8.36 -10.23
CA TYR A 248 9.20 8.22 -10.33
C TYR A 248 9.61 6.75 -10.43
N GLU A 249 10.65 6.46 -11.24
CA GLU A 249 11.20 5.11 -11.38
C GLU A 249 12.27 4.78 -10.32
N ARG A 250 12.92 5.78 -9.74
CA ARG A 250 14.03 5.62 -8.79
C ARG A 250 13.76 6.38 -7.50
N ALA A 251 14.04 5.75 -6.37
CA ALA A 251 14.05 6.35 -5.05
C ALA A 251 15.46 6.87 -4.73
N GLU A 252 15.60 8.18 -4.59
CA GLU A 252 16.82 8.85 -4.12
C GLU A 252 16.89 8.91 -2.60
#